data_fd95c0e2fda1725bde494672936cb866
#
_entry.id   fd95c0e2fda1725bde494672936cb866
#
_cell.length_a   1.000
_cell.length_b   1.000
_cell.length_c   1.000
_cell.angle_alpha   90.00
_cell.angle_beta   90.00
_cell.angle_gamma   90.00
#
_symmetry.space_group_name_H-M   'P 1'
#
loop_
_entity.id
_entity.type
_entity.pdbx_description
1 polymer ?
#
loop_
_entity_poly.entity_id
_entity_poly.type
_entity_poly.pdbx_seq_one_letter_code
_entity_poly.pdbx_strand_id
1 'polypeptide(L)'
;MKILKKWFLGILSFILLFLLATFIFHRISLEKEEASLSPMGQQVLVNGHQINIYVEGDGPETIVVLSGAGIASPILDFKNVSESLSKRYKVVIVERAGYGYSDDSNHSRDVMEVLSETHQALSQANITGPFIILSHSMASLESLAWREKFPDEVKALIGLDWALPSSYEDLKDNQALLTLAYWSSKIGLLRYFPESFYIKNQTLIESERKQYKLLAYKQLMSQAMLHESQTVKENAKKVPSNINPKIPALLMVSNGDGTSFSQFEWQRYAERFASDQSNVQVVYMDAPHDLYHYQSDAIISRIKEFLENN
;
A
#
# COMPACT_ATOMS: atom_id res chain seq x y z
N MET A 1 12.94 -38.46 -31.43
CA MET A 1 12.56 -38.47 -30.01
C MET A 1 13.73 -38.36 -29.00
N LYS A 2 14.75 -39.25 -29.02
CA LYS A 2 15.86 -39.24 -28.05
C LYS A 2 16.69 -37.92 -28.03
N ILE A 3 16.95 -37.28 -29.19
CA ILE A 3 17.70 -36.02 -29.30
C ILE A 3 16.88 -34.87 -28.72
N LEU A 4 15.61 -34.74 -29.05
CA LEU A 4 14.71 -33.71 -28.52
C LEU A 4 14.62 -33.78 -26.97
N LYS A 5 14.53 -35.01 -26.44
CA LYS A 5 14.52 -35.21 -24.98
C LYS A 5 15.82 -34.76 -24.30
N LYS A 6 17.00 -34.97 -24.94
CA LYS A 6 18.29 -34.49 -24.44
C LYS A 6 18.37 -32.97 -24.43
N TRP A 7 17.93 -32.33 -25.52
CA TRP A 7 17.86 -30.86 -25.60
C TRP A 7 16.91 -30.30 -24.55
N PHE A 8 15.73 -30.86 -24.37
CA PHE A 8 14.76 -30.46 -23.36
C PHE A 8 15.34 -30.58 -21.95
N LEU A 9 15.98 -31.70 -21.63
CA LEU A 9 16.63 -31.90 -20.32
C LEU A 9 17.79 -30.93 -20.12
N GLY A 10 18.57 -30.64 -21.17
CA GLY A 10 19.65 -29.64 -21.10
C GLY A 10 19.14 -28.23 -20.80
N ILE A 11 18.08 -27.79 -21.51
CA ILE A 11 17.45 -26.48 -21.26
C ILE A 11 16.85 -26.42 -19.86
N LEU A 12 16.14 -27.46 -19.42
CA LEU A 12 15.56 -27.52 -18.08
C LEU A 12 16.66 -27.44 -17.00
N SER A 13 17.74 -28.18 -17.17
CA SER A 13 18.88 -28.13 -16.24
C SER A 13 19.52 -26.75 -16.19
N PHE A 14 19.67 -26.10 -17.34
CA PHE A 14 20.19 -24.73 -17.40
C PHE A 14 19.29 -23.73 -16.67
N ILE A 15 17.97 -23.80 -16.89
CA ILE A 15 16.98 -22.94 -16.17
C ILE A 15 17.07 -23.18 -14.67
N LEU A 16 17.09 -24.42 -14.22
CA LEU A 16 17.18 -24.73 -12.77
C LEU A 16 18.48 -24.23 -12.15
N LEU A 17 19.62 -24.38 -12.83
CA LEU A 17 20.89 -23.86 -12.37
C LEU A 17 20.90 -22.33 -12.33
N PHE A 18 20.33 -21.66 -13.33
CA PHE A 18 20.18 -20.22 -13.35
C PHE A 18 19.34 -19.71 -12.18
N LEU A 19 18.17 -20.31 -11.93
CA LEU A 19 17.28 -19.95 -10.82
C LEU A 19 17.98 -20.18 -9.45
N LEU A 20 18.71 -21.29 -9.29
CA LEU A 20 19.46 -21.57 -8.09
C LEU A 20 20.58 -20.55 -7.86
N ALA A 21 21.35 -20.22 -8.90
CA ALA A 21 22.40 -19.20 -8.83
C ALA A 21 21.81 -17.82 -8.48
N THR A 22 20.68 -17.44 -9.09
CA THR A 22 19.97 -16.21 -8.80
C THR A 22 19.50 -16.18 -7.35
N PHE A 23 18.92 -17.26 -6.85
CA PHE A 23 18.48 -17.37 -5.46
C PHE A 23 19.65 -17.18 -4.48
N ILE A 24 20.76 -17.90 -4.68
CA ILE A 24 21.95 -17.79 -3.82
C ILE A 24 22.50 -16.35 -3.87
N PHE A 25 22.64 -15.78 -5.06
CA PHE A 25 23.07 -14.39 -5.22
C PHE A 25 22.15 -13.42 -4.49
N HIS A 26 20.83 -13.57 -4.64
CA HIS A 26 19.85 -12.74 -3.98
C HIS A 26 19.95 -12.82 -2.45
N ARG A 27 20.08 -14.02 -1.89
CA ARG A 27 20.21 -14.21 -0.44
C ARG A 27 21.46 -13.54 0.13
N ILE A 28 22.62 -13.75 -0.52
CA ILE A 28 23.89 -13.11 -0.12
C ILE A 28 23.81 -11.58 -0.27
N SER A 29 23.15 -11.09 -1.33
CA SER A 29 22.97 -9.67 -1.53
C SER A 29 22.09 -9.04 -0.48
N LEU A 30 20.96 -9.66 -0.11
CA LEU A 30 20.05 -9.14 0.92
C LEU A 30 20.77 -8.94 2.26
N GLU A 31 21.60 -9.89 2.71
CA GLU A 31 22.36 -9.75 3.96
C GLU A 31 23.30 -8.52 3.94
N LYS A 32 23.95 -8.27 2.81
CA LYS A 32 24.83 -7.10 2.65
C LYS A 32 24.06 -5.79 2.53
N GLU A 33 22.95 -5.83 1.84
CA GLU A 33 22.08 -4.68 1.57
C GLU A 33 21.33 -4.24 2.82
N GLU A 34 20.94 -5.17 3.69
CA GLU A 34 20.29 -4.86 4.96
C GLU A 34 21.15 -3.96 5.85
N ALA A 35 22.47 -4.18 5.87
CA ALA A 35 23.42 -3.31 6.56
C ALA A 35 23.52 -1.89 5.96
N SER A 36 23.01 -1.70 4.73
CA SER A 36 22.98 -0.40 4.03
C SER A 36 21.63 0.30 4.13
N LEU A 37 20.63 -0.35 4.71
CA LEU A 37 19.35 0.28 5.00
C LEU A 37 19.53 1.29 6.15
N SER A 38 18.92 2.45 5.97
CA SER A 38 18.84 3.50 7.00
C SER A 38 17.38 3.70 7.38
N PRO A 39 16.88 2.94 8.37
CA PRO A 39 15.46 3.00 8.74
C PRO A 39 15.04 4.42 9.08
N MET A 40 13.90 4.84 8.51
CA MET A 40 13.22 6.09 8.81
C MET A 40 12.03 5.79 9.72
N GLY A 41 11.85 6.62 10.76
CA GLY A 41 10.76 6.42 11.72
C GLY A 41 11.20 5.66 12.97
N GLN A 42 10.22 5.18 13.70
CA GLN A 42 10.40 4.36 14.91
C GLN A 42 9.73 3.00 14.75
N GLN A 43 10.35 1.99 15.29
CA GLN A 43 9.79 0.64 15.31
C GLN A 43 9.12 0.37 16.65
N VAL A 44 7.92 -0.21 16.61
CA VAL A 44 7.16 -0.66 17.77
C VAL A 44 6.83 -2.13 17.63
N LEU A 45 6.86 -2.87 18.74
CA LEU A 45 6.63 -4.31 18.73
C LEU A 45 5.13 -4.62 18.83
N VAL A 46 4.54 -5.14 17.78
CA VAL A 46 3.13 -5.55 17.74
C VAL A 46 3.04 -7.02 17.36
N ASN A 47 2.34 -7.82 18.14
CA ASN A 47 2.13 -9.25 17.86
C ASN A 47 3.43 -10.04 17.57
N GLY A 48 4.56 -9.63 18.16
CA GLY A 48 5.85 -10.31 18.01
C GLY A 48 6.68 -9.92 16.80
N HIS A 49 6.27 -8.93 16.02
CA HIS A 49 7.03 -8.34 14.91
C HIS A 49 7.08 -6.81 15.00
N GLN A 50 8.10 -6.21 14.41
CA GLN A 50 8.31 -4.76 14.40
C GLN A 50 7.43 -4.11 13.33
N ILE A 51 6.65 -3.12 13.73
CA ILE A 51 5.91 -2.22 12.84
C ILE A 51 6.61 -0.86 12.84
N ASN A 52 6.91 -0.35 11.66
CA ASN A 52 7.56 0.94 11.51
C ASN A 52 6.54 2.05 11.36
N ILE A 53 6.74 3.13 12.11
CA ILE A 53 5.92 4.33 12.09
C ILE A 53 6.81 5.53 11.80
N TYR A 54 6.49 6.24 10.74
CA TYR A 54 7.16 7.49 10.38
C TYR A 54 6.26 8.67 10.72
N VAL A 55 6.83 9.66 11.39
CA VAL A 55 6.12 10.89 11.78
C VAL A 55 6.83 12.09 11.19
N GLU A 56 6.07 12.95 10.52
CA GLU A 56 6.56 14.18 9.94
C GLU A 56 5.61 15.35 10.28
N GLY A 57 6.19 16.49 10.68
CA GLY A 57 5.40 17.63 11.16
C GLY A 57 4.89 17.48 12.59
N ASP A 58 4.38 18.59 13.12
CA ASP A 58 3.93 18.73 14.52
C ASP A 58 2.59 19.50 14.62
N GLY A 59 1.85 19.57 13.52
CA GLY A 59 0.55 20.24 13.47
C GLY A 59 -0.45 19.64 14.48
N PRO A 60 -1.50 20.42 14.83
CA PRO A 60 -2.46 20.03 15.86
C PRO A 60 -3.35 18.86 15.47
N GLU A 61 -3.48 18.58 14.18
CA GLU A 61 -4.31 17.49 13.65
C GLU A 61 -3.41 16.41 13.05
N THR A 62 -3.78 15.15 13.28
CA THR A 62 -2.99 14.01 12.81
C THR A 62 -3.63 13.37 11.58
N ILE A 63 -2.87 13.31 10.49
CA ILE A 63 -3.20 12.53 9.29
C ILE A 63 -2.47 11.20 9.37
N VAL A 64 -3.22 10.10 9.40
CA VAL A 64 -2.66 8.74 9.30
C VAL A 64 -2.73 8.30 7.84
N VAL A 65 -1.59 7.96 7.27
CA VAL A 65 -1.47 7.50 5.88
C VAL A 65 -1.37 5.98 5.84
N LEU A 66 -2.27 5.37 5.09
CA LEU A 66 -2.35 3.92 4.88
C LEU A 66 -2.14 3.60 3.40
N SER A 67 -1.09 2.87 3.10
CA SER A 67 -0.72 2.54 1.72
C SER A 67 -1.58 1.42 1.12
N GLY A 68 -1.70 1.41 -0.20
CA GLY A 68 -2.28 0.30 -0.97
C GLY A 68 -1.44 -0.96 -0.95
N ALA A 69 -1.87 -1.97 -1.71
CA ALA A 69 -1.14 -3.22 -1.87
C ALA A 69 0.12 -3.04 -2.74
N GLY A 70 1.16 -3.85 -2.49
CA GLY A 70 2.33 -3.95 -3.38
C GLY A 70 3.28 -2.76 -3.37
N ILE A 71 3.21 -1.88 -2.37
CA ILE A 71 4.10 -0.72 -2.21
C ILE A 71 5.30 -1.13 -1.36
N ALA A 72 6.50 -1.10 -1.95
CA ALA A 72 7.71 -1.56 -1.27
C ALA A 72 8.17 -0.63 -0.15
N SER A 73 7.91 0.67 -0.24
CA SER A 73 8.26 1.67 0.77
C SER A 73 7.18 2.76 0.84
N PRO A 74 6.17 2.62 1.69
CA PRO A 74 5.14 3.64 1.89
C PRO A 74 5.68 5.04 2.18
N ILE A 75 6.71 5.16 3.02
CA ILE A 75 7.32 6.45 3.36
C ILE A 75 7.84 7.17 2.12
N LEU A 76 8.61 6.47 1.29
CA LEU A 76 9.21 7.06 0.08
C LEU A 76 8.18 7.23 -1.05
N ASP A 77 7.14 6.40 -1.04
CA ASP A 77 6.10 6.45 -2.06
C ASP A 77 5.19 7.68 -1.86
N PHE A 78 4.80 7.97 -0.61
CA PHE A 78 3.97 9.11 -0.25
C PHE A 78 4.75 10.39 0.08
N LYS A 79 6.06 10.40 -0.10
CA LYS A 79 6.94 11.50 0.31
C LYS A 79 6.41 12.88 -0.10
N ASN A 80 6.03 13.09 -1.36
CA ASN A 80 5.58 14.40 -1.84
C ASN A 80 4.33 14.89 -1.12
N VAL A 81 3.42 13.98 -0.84
CA VAL A 81 2.16 14.27 -0.14
C VAL A 81 2.45 14.55 1.34
N SER A 82 3.27 13.70 1.98
CA SER A 82 3.60 13.84 3.41
C SER A 82 4.37 15.13 3.69
N GLU A 83 5.43 15.43 2.94
CA GLU A 83 6.22 16.67 3.09
C GLU A 83 5.38 17.94 2.92
N SER A 84 4.39 17.92 2.05
CA SER A 84 3.53 19.07 1.83
C SER A 84 2.45 19.23 2.89
N LEU A 85 1.90 18.14 3.39
CA LEU A 85 0.88 18.14 4.43
C LEU A 85 1.51 18.37 5.81
N SER A 86 2.74 17.90 6.05
CA SER A 86 3.46 18.06 7.33
C SER A 86 3.74 19.51 7.71
N LYS A 87 3.66 20.44 6.77
CA LYS A 87 3.76 21.89 7.04
C LYS A 87 2.60 22.42 7.90
N ARG A 88 1.49 21.70 8.00
CA ARG A 88 0.29 22.11 8.74
C ARG A 88 -0.25 21.03 9.66
N TYR A 89 -0.01 19.76 9.34
CA TYR A 89 -0.53 18.60 10.05
C TYR A 89 0.61 17.78 10.64
N LYS A 90 0.32 16.95 11.61
CA LYS A 90 1.17 15.83 11.97
C LYS A 90 0.83 14.68 11.01
N VAL A 91 1.75 14.32 10.14
CA VAL A 91 1.57 13.21 9.19
C VAL A 91 2.23 11.96 9.74
N VAL A 92 1.48 10.89 9.83
CA VAL A 92 1.92 9.59 10.34
C VAL A 92 1.76 8.55 9.26
N ILE A 93 2.85 7.95 8.79
CA ILE A 93 2.81 6.85 7.83
C ILE A 93 3.04 5.56 8.60
N VAL A 94 2.07 4.64 8.53
CA VAL A 94 2.18 3.30 9.11
C VAL A 94 2.58 2.33 8.03
N GLU A 95 3.76 1.73 8.17
CA GLU A 95 4.21 0.66 7.30
C GLU A 95 3.73 -0.67 7.89
N ARG A 96 2.69 -1.26 7.31
CA ARG A 96 2.14 -2.54 7.77
C ARG A 96 3.21 -3.65 7.73
N ALA A 97 2.95 -4.76 8.40
CA ALA A 97 3.80 -5.95 8.28
C ALA A 97 4.08 -6.31 6.81
N GLY A 98 5.34 -6.54 6.47
CA GLY A 98 5.80 -6.84 5.12
C GLY A 98 5.97 -5.62 4.21
N TYR A 99 5.85 -4.38 4.73
CA TYR A 99 6.05 -3.13 4.00
C TYR A 99 7.20 -2.33 4.59
N GLY A 100 7.95 -1.65 3.74
CA GLY A 100 9.00 -0.72 4.12
C GLY A 100 10.01 -1.31 5.11
N TYR A 101 10.18 -0.64 6.23
CA TYR A 101 11.10 -1.05 7.29
C TYR A 101 10.47 -1.97 8.34
N SER A 102 9.18 -2.31 8.21
CA SER A 102 8.51 -3.28 9.08
C SER A 102 8.99 -4.71 8.81
N ASP A 103 8.87 -5.57 9.82
CA ASP A 103 9.11 -7.00 9.64
C ASP A 103 8.03 -7.62 8.73
N ASP A 104 8.39 -8.69 8.02
CA ASP A 104 7.40 -9.54 7.35
C ASP A 104 6.66 -10.40 8.38
N SER A 105 5.43 -10.80 8.09
CA SER A 105 4.60 -11.56 9.01
C SER A 105 3.81 -12.65 8.29
N ASN A 106 3.64 -13.79 8.95
CA ASN A 106 2.77 -14.87 8.53
C ASN A 106 1.42 -14.88 9.27
N HIS A 107 1.15 -13.85 10.07
CA HIS A 107 -0.12 -13.70 10.77
C HIS A 107 -1.26 -13.48 9.77
N SER A 108 -2.47 -13.65 10.25
CA SER A 108 -3.68 -13.39 9.47
C SER A 108 -3.67 -11.96 8.92
N ARG A 109 -4.04 -11.80 7.66
CA ARG A 109 -4.25 -10.49 7.03
C ARG A 109 -5.74 -10.19 6.86
N ASP A 110 -6.56 -10.71 7.79
CA ASP A 110 -7.93 -10.25 7.99
C ASP A 110 -7.94 -8.74 8.25
N VAL A 111 -8.87 -8.01 7.65
CA VAL A 111 -8.91 -6.54 7.77
C VAL A 111 -9.02 -6.05 9.21
N MET A 112 -9.68 -6.82 10.07
CA MET A 112 -9.81 -6.46 11.50
C MET A 112 -8.50 -6.70 12.26
N GLU A 113 -7.72 -7.72 11.87
CA GLU A 113 -6.37 -7.95 12.42
C GLU A 113 -5.39 -6.87 11.96
N VAL A 114 -5.41 -6.51 10.66
CA VAL A 114 -4.61 -5.40 10.11
C VAL A 114 -4.93 -4.10 10.83
N LEU A 115 -6.20 -3.76 11.00
CA LEU A 115 -6.64 -2.59 11.75
C LEU A 115 -6.16 -2.65 13.22
N SER A 116 -6.25 -3.82 13.86
CA SER A 116 -5.78 -4.00 15.24
C SER A 116 -4.27 -3.78 15.36
N GLU A 117 -3.48 -4.28 14.40
CA GLU A 117 -2.02 -4.04 14.34
C GLU A 117 -1.72 -2.53 14.19
N THR A 118 -2.36 -1.85 13.25
CA THR A 118 -2.21 -0.41 13.03
C THR A 118 -2.56 0.39 14.30
N HIS A 119 -3.69 0.08 14.93
CA HIS A 119 -4.15 0.76 16.14
C HIS A 119 -3.19 0.54 17.32
N GLN A 120 -2.72 -0.70 17.53
CA GLN A 120 -1.73 -1.01 18.56
C GLN A 120 -0.40 -0.29 18.29
N ALA A 121 0.04 -0.26 17.04
CA ALA A 121 1.27 0.42 16.66
C ALA A 121 1.21 1.92 16.96
N LEU A 122 0.12 2.61 16.59
CA LEU A 122 -0.09 4.02 16.91
C LEU A 122 -0.12 4.26 18.42
N SER A 123 -0.83 3.42 19.19
CA SER A 123 -0.89 3.51 20.64
C SER A 123 0.47 3.38 21.30
N GLN A 124 1.29 2.41 20.86
CA GLN A 124 2.65 2.21 21.38
C GLN A 124 3.60 3.36 20.99
N ALA A 125 3.34 4.02 19.87
CA ALA A 125 4.06 5.22 19.46
C ALA A 125 3.56 6.49 20.17
N ASN A 126 2.60 6.40 21.11
CA ASN A 126 1.93 7.51 21.78
C ASN A 126 1.25 8.49 20.80
N ILE A 127 0.68 7.96 19.73
CA ILE A 127 -0.07 8.73 18.74
C ILE A 127 -1.57 8.48 18.99
N THR A 128 -2.30 9.53 19.30
CA THR A 128 -3.71 9.48 19.68
C THR A 128 -4.57 10.30 18.72
N GLY A 129 -5.80 9.80 18.47
CA GLY A 129 -6.80 10.49 17.65
C GLY A 129 -7.45 11.72 18.33
N PRO A 130 -8.46 12.31 17.68
CA PRO A 130 -9.08 11.80 16.44
C PRO A 130 -8.18 12.02 15.21
N PHE A 131 -8.31 11.09 14.24
CA PHE A 131 -7.46 11.03 13.05
C PHE A 131 -8.19 11.47 11.79
N ILE A 132 -7.47 12.12 10.90
CA ILE A 132 -7.79 12.18 9.48
C ILE A 132 -7.13 10.97 8.85
N ILE A 133 -7.88 10.05 8.24
CA ILE A 133 -7.32 8.85 7.62
C ILE A 133 -7.20 9.09 6.11
N LEU A 134 -5.96 9.15 5.62
CA LEU A 134 -5.64 9.21 4.21
C LEU A 134 -5.20 7.82 3.75
N SER A 135 -5.94 7.22 2.85
CA SER A 135 -5.63 5.86 2.40
C SER A 135 -5.72 5.71 0.89
N HIS A 136 -4.90 4.81 0.37
CA HIS A 136 -4.82 4.51 -1.05
C HIS A 136 -5.31 3.09 -1.34
N SER A 137 -6.05 2.93 -2.46
CA SER A 137 -6.37 1.63 -3.03
C SER A 137 -7.01 0.66 -2.02
N MET A 138 -6.42 -0.52 -1.80
CA MET A 138 -6.88 -1.57 -0.90
C MET A 138 -7.01 -1.10 0.57
N ALA A 139 -6.24 -0.10 1.00
CA ALA A 139 -6.33 0.43 2.35
C ALA A 139 -7.67 1.14 2.64
N SER A 140 -8.51 1.34 1.62
CA SER A 140 -9.92 1.70 1.79
C SER A 140 -10.66 0.76 2.75
N LEU A 141 -10.36 -0.55 2.67
CA LEU A 141 -10.99 -1.55 3.52
C LEU A 141 -10.63 -1.35 5.00
N GLU A 142 -9.36 -1.06 5.27
CA GLU A 142 -8.89 -0.74 6.63
C GLU A 142 -9.53 0.56 7.14
N SER A 143 -9.62 1.60 6.30
CA SER A 143 -10.26 2.86 6.65
C SER A 143 -11.74 2.72 6.96
N LEU A 144 -12.46 1.92 6.18
CA LEU A 144 -13.88 1.63 6.41
C LEU A 144 -14.09 0.79 7.68
N ALA A 145 -13.22 -0.19 7.93
CA ALA A 145 -13.23 -0.98 9.16
C ALA A 145 -12.92 -0.12 10.40
N TRP A 146 -11.96 0.81 10.28
CA TRP A 146 -11.59 1.72 11.37
C TRP A 146 -12.78 2.59 11.77
N ARG A 147 -13.37 3.25 10.80
CA ARG A 147 -14.55 4.07 11.00
C ARG A 147 -15.72 3.31 11.62
N GLU A 148 -15.93 2.06 11.25
CA GLU A 148 -16.98 1.23 11.81
C GLU A 148 -16.71 0.88 13.28
N LYS A 149 -15.48 0.47 13.56
CA LYS A 149 -15.10 -0.04 14.88
C LYS A 149 -14.81 1.08 15.90
N PHE A 150 -14.25 2.19 15.44
CA PHE A 150 -13.81 3.31 16.27
C PHE A 150 -14.27 4.66 15.68
N PRO A 151 -15.58 4.91 15.56
CA PRO A 151 -16.10 6.10 14.87
C PRO A 151 -15.69 7.42 15.52
N ASP A 152 -15.48 7.45 16.82
CA ASP A 152 -15.07 8.66 17.56
C ASP A 152 -13.59 9.00 17.36
N GLU A 153 -12.81 8.09 16.80
CA GLU A 153 -11.40 8.32 16.47
C GLU A 153 -11.19 8.85 15.04
N VAL A 154 -12.23 8.89 14.22
CA VAL A 154 -12.12 9.29 12.81
C VAL A 154 -12.80 10.64 12.60
N LYS A 155 -11.97 11.68 12.34
CA LYS A 155 -12.43 13.03 12.02
C LYS A 155 -12.89 13.14 10.57
N ALA A 156 -12.11 12.61 9.63
CA ALA A 156 -12.40 12.65 8.20
C ALA A 156 -11.73 11.48 7.48
N LEU A 157 -12.25 11.11 6.31
CA LEU A 157 -11.67 10.12 5.41
C LEU A 157 -11.22 10.77 4.10
N ILE A 158 -10.01 10.45 3.66
CA ILE A 158 -9.47 10.90 2.38
C ILE A 158 -9.05 9.67 1.59
N GLY A 159 -9.74 9.41 0.50
CA GLY A 159 -9.48 8.30 -0.40
C GLY A 159 -8.68 8.75 -1.62
N LEU A 160 -7.49 8.19 -1.75
CA LEU A 160 -6.69 8.26 -2.97
C LEU A 160 -6.96 6.99 -3.78
N ASP A 161 -7.83 7.10 -4.76
CA ASP A 161 -8.21 6.02 -5.67
C ASP A 161 -8.60 4.72 -4.97
N TRP A 162 -9.57 4.79 -4.08
CA TRP A 162 -10.01 3.65 -3.28
C TRP A 162 -10.50 2.48 -4.14
N ALA A 163 -9.94 1.31 -3.90
CA ALA A 163 -10.55 0.06 -4.32
C ALA A 163 -11.71 -0.26 -3.38
N LEU A 164 -12.91 0.14 -3.78
CA LEU A 164 -14.12 0.02 -2.98
C LEU A 164 -14.59 -1.43 -2.81
N PRO A 165 -15.29 -1.78 -1.73
CA PRO A 165 -15.71 -3.17 -1.47
C PRO A 165 -16.39 -3.84 -2.66
N SER A 166 -17.27 -3.11 -3.37
CA SER A 166 -17.97 -3.63 -4.55
C SER A 166 -17.07 -3.94 -5.75
N SER A 167 -15.90 -3.31 -5.88
CA SER A 167 -14.97 -3.61 -6.97
C SER A 167 -14.34 -5.01 -6.82
N TYR A 168 -14.26 -5.52 -5.60
CA TYR A 168 -13.69 -6.84 -5.34
C TYR A 168 -14.63 -8.00 -5.71
N GLU A 169 -15.93 -7.74 -5.88
CA GLU A 169 -16.88 -8.73 -6.40
C GLU A 169 -16.54 -9.08 -7.85
N ASP A 170 -16.19 -8.07 -8.64
CA ASP A 170 -15.88 -8.19 -10.07
C ASP A 170 -14.38 -8.47 -10.33
N LEU A 171 -13.53 -8.38 -9.30
CA LEU A 171 -12.09 -8.64 -9.44
C LEU A 171 -11.85 -10.09 -9.87
N LYS A 172 -11.10 -10.29 -10.96
CA LYS A 172 -10.71 -11.62 -11.39
C LYS A 172 -9.72 -12.26 -10.43
N ASP A 173 -9.96 -13.50 -10.07
CA ASP A 173 -9.05 -14.26 -9.23
C ASP A 173 -7.81 -14.69 -10.03
N ASN A 174 -6.63 -14.29 -9.59
CA ASN A 174 -5.34 -14.58 -10.19
C ASN A 174 -4.37 -15.20 -9.17
N GLN A 175 -4.84 -16.06 -8.27
CA GLN A 175 -4.03 -16.65 -7.19
C GLN A 175 -2.75 -17.32 -7.69
N ALA A 176 -2.80 -17.99 -8.85
CA ALA A 176 -1.62 -18.60 -9.46
C ALA A 176 -0.56 -17.55 -9.84
N LEU A 177 -1.00 -16.41 -10.42
CA LEU A 177 -0.10 -15.31 -10.78
C LEU A 177 0.50 -14.64 -9.55
N LEU A 178 -0.29 -14.41 -8.49
CA LEU A 178 0.19 -13.86 -7.22
C LEU A 178 1.23 -14.79 -6.58
N THR A 179 0.97 -16.09 -6.57
CA THR A 179 1.92 -17.09 -6.07
C THR A 179 3.21 -17.12 -6.89
N LEU A 180 3.10 -17.02 -8.21
CA LEU A 180 4.26 -16.92 -9.11
C LEU A 180 5.06 -15.64 -8.85
N ALA A 181 4.42 -14.49 -8.68
CA ALA A 181 5.05 -13.23 -8.36
C ALA A 181 5.79 -13.30 -7.01
N TYR A 182 5.17 -13.89 -6.00
CA TYR A 182 5.79 -14.16 -4.69
C TYR A 182 7.10 -14.98 -4.83
N TRP A 183 7.04 -16.13 -5.49
CA TRP A 183 8.23 -16.97 -5.66
C TRP A 183 9.29 -16.31 -6.54
N SER A 184 8.89 -15.55 -7.56
CA SER A 184 9.80 -14.77 -8.39
C SER A 184 10.57 -13.73 -7.57
N SER A 185 9.89 -13.05 -6.64
CA SER A 185 10.51 -12.12 -5.69
C SER A 185 11.50 -12.85 -4.76
N LYS A 186 11.08 -13.96 -4.14
CA LYS A 186 11.92 -14.74 -3.21
C LYS A 186 13.15 -15.37 -3.88
N ILE A 187 13.08 -15.67 -5.17
CA ILE A 187 14.23 -16.12 -5.98
C ILE A 187 15.14 -14.92 -6.35
N GLY A 188 14.62 -13.69 -6.32
CA GLY A 188 15.36 -12.48 -6.66
C GLY A 188 15.28 -12.07 -8.12
N LEU A 189 14.28 -12.55 -8.88
CA LEU A 189 14.11 -12.20 -10.29
C LEU A 189 13.86 -10.70 -10.49
N LEU A 190 13.31 -10.01 -9.48
CA LEU A 190 13.11 -8.55 -9.52
C LEU A 190 14.41 -7.79 -9.82
N ARG A 191 15.58 -8.31 -9.45
CA ARG A 191 16.89 -7.68 -9.69
C ARG A 191 17.24 -7.51 -11.17
N TYR A 192 16.58 -8.26 -12.05
CA TYR A 192 16.77 -8.18 -13.50
C TYR A 192 15.82 -7.20 -14.19
N PHE A 193 14.85 -6.64 -13.44
CA PHE A 193 13.92 -5.65 -13.96
C PHE A 193 14.46 -4.22 -13.76
N PRO A 194 14.14 -3.28 -14.67
CA PRO A 194 14.50 -1.89 -14.50
C PRO A 194 13.78 -1.28 -13.29
N GLU A 195 14.41 -0.31 -12.64
CA GLU A 195 13.87 0.34 -11.44
C GLU A 195 12.51 0.98 -11.66
N SER A 196 12.24 1.49 -12.87
CA SER A 196 10.93 2.06 -13.25
C SER A 196 9.76 1.06 -13.17
N PHE A 197 10.05 -0.23 -13.08
CA PHE A 197 9.02 -1.25 -12.87
C PHE A 197 8.38 -1.16 -11.48
N TYR A 198 9.15 -0.78 -10.46
CA TYR A 198 8.71 -0.75 -9.06
C TYR A 198 8.92 0.59 -8.34
N ILE A 199 9.72 1.53 -8.87
CA ILE A 199 9.87 2.89 -8.34
C ILE A 199 9.08 3.84 -9.21
N LYS A 200 7.91 4.25 -8.74
CA LYS A 200 7.02 5.18 -9.46
C LYS A 200 7.29 6.65 -9.10
N ASN A 201 7.70 6.91 -7.87
CA ASN A 201 8.01 8.27 -7.42
C ASN A 201 9.29 8.79 -8.10
N GLN A 202 9.11 9.71 -9.04
CA GLN A 202 10.20 10.30 -9.81
C GLN A 202 10.93 11.43 -9.09
N THR A 203 10.41 11.89 -7.95
CA THR A 203 11.01 13.01 -7.19
C THR A 203 12.06 12.56 -6.19
N LEU A 204 12.20 11.25 -5.98
CA LEU A 204 13.19 10.69 -5.07
C LEU A 204 14.62 11.06 -5.52
N ILE A 205 15.41 11.58 -4.61
CA ILE A 205 16.85 11.78 -4.81
C ILE A 205 17.57 10.43 -4.85
N GLU A 206 18.82 10.40 -5.29
CA GLU A 206 19.54 9.14 -5.53
C GLU A 206 19.66 8.26 -4.28
N SER A 207 19.92 8.85 -3.11
CA SER A 207 20.01 8.10 -1.85
C SER A 207 18.66 7.45 -1.45
N GLU A 208 17.55 8.15 -1.66
CA GLU A 208 16.20 7.64 -1.40
C GLU A 208 15.80 6.56 -2.41
N ARG A 209 16.11 6.78 -3.67
CA ARG A 209 15.93 5.79 -4.73
C ARG A 209 16.70 4.51 -4.43
N LYS A 210 17.94 4.64 -3.91
CA LYS A 210 18.71 3.50 -3.43
C LYS A 210 18.02 2.77 -2.28
N GLN A 211 17.52 3.50 -1.28
CA GLN A 211 16.77 2.89 -0.16
C GLN A 211 15.51 2.18 -0.65
N TYR A 212 14.73 2.83 -1.52
CA TYR A 212 13.53 2.21 -2.12
C TYR A 212 13.86 0.90 -2.84
N LYS A 213 14.94 0.89 -3.63
CA LYS A 213 15.42 -0.29 -4.35
C LYS A 213 15.75 -1.45 -3.41
N LEU A 214 16.46 -1.17 -2.33
CA LEU A 214 16.80 -2.21 -1.33
C LEU A 214 15.54 -2.74 -0.64
N LEU A 215 14.62 -1.86 -0.27
CA LEU A 215 13.32 -2.24 0.30
C LEU A 215 12.49 -3.05 -0.70
N ALA A 216 12.49 -2.69 -1.99
CA ALA A 216 11.80 -3.48 -3.01
C ALA A 216 12.36 -4.90 -3.12
N TYR A 217 13.67 -5.07 -3.06
CA TYR A 217 14.29 -6.39 -3.08
C TYR A 217 13.98 -7.23 -1.82
N LYS A 218 13.77 -6.56 -0.68
CA LYS A 218 13.44 -7.21 0.60
C LYS A 218 11.95 -7.51 0.72
N GLN A 219 11.10 -6.55 0.39
CA GLN A 219 9.68 -6.52 0.79
C GLN A 219 8.68 -6.72 -0.35
N LEU A 220 9.02 -6.36 -1.61
CA LEU A 220 8.04 -6.47 -2.67
C LEU A 220 7.58 -7.92 -2.83
N MET A 221 6.26 -8.14 -2.77
CA MET A 221 5.66 -9.47 -2.65
C MET A 221 6.14 -10.22 -1.39
N SER A 222 6.14 -9.55 -0.23
CA SER A 222 6.32 -10.19 1.07
C SER A 222 5.25 -11.25 1.35
N GLN A 223 5.42 -12.06 2.38
CA GLN A 223 4.40 -13.05 2.76
C GLN A 223 3.11 -12.37 3.19
N ALA A 224 3.21 -11.28 3.96
CA ALA A 224 2.06 -10.48 4.35
C ALA A 224 1.31 -9.91 3.13
N MET A 225 2.02 -9.35 2.13
CA MET A 225 1.41 -8.84 0.88
C MET A 225 0.69 -9.95 0.09
N LEU A 226 1.29 -11.15 0.03
CA LEU A 226 0.64 -12.30 -0.62
C LEU A 226 -0.67 -12.66 0.11
N HIS A 227 -0.64 -12.76 1.42
CA HIS A 227 -1.81 -13.10 2.24
C HIS A 227 -2.89 -11.99 2.15
N GLU A 228 -2.53 -10.70 2.14
CA GLU A 228 -3.47 -9.60 1.91
C GLU A 228 -4.18 -9.76 0.58
N SER A 229 -3.43 -10.03 -0.49
CA SER A 229 -4.00 -10.24 -1.82
C SER A 229 -4.90 -11.48 -1.91
N GLN A 230 -4.57 -12.53 -1.15
CA GLN A 230 -5.38 -13.75 -1.11
C GLN A 230 -6.68 -13.59 -0.33
N THR A 231 -6.69 -12.73 0.69
CA THR A 231 -7.85 -12.54 1.57
C THR A 231 -8.70 -11.32 1.22
N VAL A 232 -8.27 -10.50 0.25
CA VAL A 232 -8.88 -9.20 -0.04
C VAL A 232 -10.38 -9.26 -0.35
N LYS A 233 -10.84 -10.27 -1.11
CA LYS A 233 -12.27 -10.46 -1.40
C LYS A 233 -13.10 -10.76 -0.16
N GLU A 234 -12.57 -11.56 0.74
CA GLU A 234 -13.24 -11.86 2.01
C GLU A 234 -13.21 -10.65 2.95
N ASN A 235 -12.12 -9.89 2.95
CA ASN A 235 -12.01 -8.65 3.69
C ASN A 235 -13.02 -7.60 3.19
N ALA A 236 -13.19 -7.48 1.87
CA ALA A 236 -14.17 -6.57 1.28
C ALA A 236 -15.62 -6.86 1.73
N LYS A 237 -15.97 -8.13 1.94
CA LYS A 237 -17.31 -8.52 2.45
C LYS A 237 -17.53 -8.16 3.93
N LYS A 238 -16.46 -7.94 4.69
CA LYS A 238 -16.53 -7.67 6.14
C LYS A 238 -16.67 -6.19 6.48
N VAL A 239 -16.40 -5.32 5.53
CA VAL A 239 -16.45 -3.87 5.75
C VAL A 239 -17.74 -3.27 5.21
N PRO A 240 -18.25 -2.18 5.80
CA PRO A 240 -19.46 -1.53 5.33
C PRO A 240 -19.24 -0.90 3.94
N SER A 241 -20.31 -0.89 3.15
CA SER A 241 -20.35 -0.22 1.84
C SER A 241 -20.78 1.25 1.92
N ASN A 242 -20.93 1.81 3.13
CA ASN A 242 -21.32 3.20 3.36
C ASN A 242 -20.48 3.84 4.46
N ILE A 243 -20.50 5.17 4.55
CA ILE A 243 -19.83 5.95 5.59
C ILE A 243 -20.87 6.56 6.53
N ASN A 244 -20.56 6.61 7.83
CA ASN A 244 -21.39 7.30 8.81
C ASN A 244 -21.64 8.76 8.35
N PRO A 245 -22.88 9.26 8.27
CA PRO A 245 -23.20 10.61 7.79
C PRO A 245 -22.50 11.74 8.54
N LYS A 246 -22.00 11.49 9.75
CA LYS A 246 -21.28 12.49 10.56
C LYS A 246 -19.79 12.62 10.20
N ILE A 247 -19.25 11.70 9.43
CA ILE A 247 -17.81 11.72 9.07
C ILE A 247 -17.69 12.15 7.62
N PRO A 248 -17.12 13.31 7.33
CA PRO A 248 -16.91 13.77 5.97
C PRO A 248 -15.86 12.93 5.26
N ALA A 249 -16.06 12.70 3.95
CA ALA A 249 -15.13 11.96 3.12
C ALA A 249 -14.87 12.63 1.78
N LEU A 250 -13.61 12.62 1.35
CA LEU A 250 -13.16 13.05 0.03
C LEU A 250 -12.59 11.87 -0.73
N LEU A 251 -13.18 11.49 -1.85
CA LEU A 251 -12.66 10.45 -2.73
C LEU A 251 -12.10 11.09 -4.00
N MET A 252 -10.83 10.94 -4.23
CA MET A 252 -10.16 11.30 -5.49
C MET A 252 -9.99 10.03 -6.32
N VAL A 253 -10.59 10.01 -7.51
CA VAL A 253 -10.78 8.80 -8.32
C VAL A 253 -10.04 8.96 -9.64
N SER A 254 -9.20 7.99 -9.96
CA SER A 254 -8.37 7.94 -11.17
C SER A 254 -9.17 7.66 -12.45
N ASN A 255 -8.46 7.62 -13.58
CA ASN A 255 -9.01 7.15 -14.85
C ASN A 255 -9.03 5.60 -14.99
N GLY A 256 -8.66 4.87 -13.94
CA GLY A 256 -8.65 3.41 -13.91
C GLY A 256 -7.39 2.74 -14.45
N ASP A 257 -6.49 3.47 -15.11
CA ASP A 257 -5.21 2.92 -15.58
C ASP A 257 -4.38 2.41 -14.40
N GLY A 258 -3.86 1.19 -14.51
CA GLY A 258 -3.14 0.51 -13.43
C GLY A 258 -4.04 -0.33 -12.52
N THR A 259 -5.38 -0.24 -12.68
CA THR A 259 -6.35 -1.18 -12.08
C THR A 259 -6.64 -2.34 -13.06
N SER A 260 -7.51 -3.26 -12.66
CA SER A 260 -8.01 -4.32 -13.56
C SER A 260 -9.30 -3.92 -14.29
N PHE A 261 -9.70 -2.66 -14.22
CA PHE A 261 -10.98 -2.15 -14.69
C PHE A 261 -10.78 -1.04 -15.74
N SER A 262 -11.78 -0.87 -16.61
CA SER A 262 -11.87 0.29 -17.47
C SER A 262 -12.19 1.56 -16.64
N GLN A 263 -11.90 2.74 -17.18
CA GLN A 263 -12.26 4.02 -16.54
C GLN A 263 -13.73 4.07 -16.13
N PHE A 264 -14.62 3.65 -17.02
CA PHE A 264 -16.06 3.66 -16.76
C PHE A 264 -16.45 2.75 -15.59
N GLU A 265 -15.91 1.53 -15.54
CA GLU A 265 -16.20 0.60 -14.44
C GLU A 265 -15.63 1.13 -13.12
N TRP A 266 -14.40 1.62 -13.14
CA TRP A 266 -13.72 2.13 -11.95
C TRP A 266 -14.43 3.33 -11.33
N GLN A 267 -14.76 4.32 -12.14
CA GLN A 267 -15.47 5.53 -11.68
C GLN A 267 -16.90 5.21 -11.22
N ARG A 268 -17.57 4.25 -11.85
CA ARG A 268 -18.91 3.80 -11.46
C ARG A 268 -18.95 3.17 -10.07
N TYR A 269 -17.89 2.52 -9.58
CA TYR A 269 -17.84 2.07 -8.20
C TYR A 269 -17.86 3.25 -7.22
N ALA A 270 -17.12 4.30 -7.50
CA ALA A 270 -17.11 5.51 -6.67
C ALA A 270 -18.45 6.26 -6.72
N GLU A 271 -19.07 6.38 -7.90
CA GLU A 271 -20.40 6.97 -8.05
C GLU A 271 -21.45 6.23 -7.23
N ARG A 272 -21.48 4.90 -7.32
CA ARG A 272 -22.41 4.08 -6.55
C ARG A 272 -22.17 4.18 -5.05
N PHE A 273 -20.91 4.19 -4.64
CA PHE A 273 -20.57 4.34 -3.23
C PHE A 273 -21.04 5.69 -2.68
N ALA A 274 -20.93 6.76 -3.45
CA ALA A 274 -21.30 8.11 -3.01
C ALA A 274 -22.78 8.44 -3.19
N SER A 275 -23.54 7.70 -4.03
CA SER A 275 -24.88 8.10 -4.51
C SER A 275 -25.87 8.42 -3.39
N ASP A 276 -25.83 7.69 -2.28
CA ASP A 276 -26.76 7.84 -1.16
C ASP A 276 -26.09 8.47 0.09
N GLN A 277 -24.92 9.11 -0.09
CA GLN A 277 -24.09 9.63 1.00
C GLN A 277 -23.75 11.11 0.79
N SER A 278 -24.52 12.02 1.38
CA SER A 278 -24.35 13.46 1.25
C SER A 278 -23.04 14.01 1.85
N ASN A 279 -22.37 13.22 2.68
CA ASN A 279 -21.09 13.54 3.32
C ASN A 279 -19.87 13.06 2.51
N VAL A 280 -20.07 12.45 1.34
CA VAL A 280 -19.01 11.97 0.46
C VAL A 280 -18.88 12.87 -0.75
N GLN A 281 -17.70 13.50 -0.90
CA GLN A 281 -17.33 14.26 -2.08
C GLN A 281 -16.50 13.37 -3.01
N VAL A 282 -16.79 13.37 -4.30
CA VAL A 282 -16.04 12.65 -5.33
C VAL A 282 -15.39 13.64 -6.29
N VAL A 283 -14.09 13.49 -6.52
CA VAL A 283 -13.31 14.27 -7.48
C VAL A 283 -12.65 13.33 -8.46
N TYR A 284 -12.95 13.46 -9.74
CA TYR A 284 -12.30 12.68 -10.78
C TYR A 284 -10.98 13.33 -11.22
N MET A 285 -9.95 12.52 -11.35
CA MET A 285 -8.61 12.96 -11.73
C MET A 285 -8.16 12.18 -12.97
N ASP A 286 -7.70 12.90 -13.99
CA ASP A 286 -7.13 12.27 -15.18
C ASP A 286 -5.67 11.86 -14.89
N ALA A 287 -5.54 10.77 -14.16
CA ALA A 287 -4.27 10.16 -13.76
C ALA A 287 -4.47 8.66 -13.56
N PRO A 288 -3.40 7.86 -13.64
CA PRO A 288 -3.42 6.43 -13.28
C PRO A 288 -3.72 6.20 -11.80
N HIS A 289 -3.85 4.93 -11.40
CA HIS A 289 -4.15 4.47 -10.05
C HIS A 289 -3.25 5.09 -8.96
N ASP A 290 -1.96 5.22 -9.22
CA ASP A 290 -1.00 5.88 -8.31
C ASP A 290 -1.03 7.41 -8.50
N LEU A 291 -2.22 8.01 -8.51
CA LEU A 291 -2.49 9.41 -8.88
C LEU A 291 -1.64 10.44 -8.11
N TYR A 292 -1.21 10.11 -6.91
CA TYR A 292 -0.38 10.99 -6.07
C TYR A 292 1.05 11.16 -6.60
N HIS A 293 1.50 10.33 -7.53
CA HIS A 293 2.76 10.52 -8.24
C HIS A 293 2.66 11.49 -9.42
N TYR A 294 1.45 11.66 -9.95
CA TYR A 294 1.21 12.45 -11.16
C TYR A 294 0.58 13.81 -10.89
N GLN A 295 -0.27 13.91 -9.86
CA GLN A 295 -1.04 15.11 -9.54
C GLN A 295 -0.95 15.50 -8.05
N SER A 296 0.22 15.36 -7.45
CA SER A 296 0.42 15.62 -6.01
C SER A 296 -0.05 17.01 -5.58
N ASP A 297 0.26 18.07 -6.33
CA ASP A 297 -0.13 19.44 -5.99
C ASP A 297 -1.64 19.65 -6.00
N ALA A 298 -2.33 19.08 -6.99
CA ALA A 298 -3.79 19.13 -7.07
C ALA A 298 -4.44 18.36 -5.91
N ILE A 299 -3.90 17.18 -5.58
CA ILE A 299 -4.35 16.37 -4.45
C ILE A 299 -4.20 17.14 -3.14
N ILE A 300 -3.03 17.72 -2.90
CA ILE A 300 -2.73 18.48 -1.68
C ILE A 300 -3.67 19.69 -1.55
N SER A 301 -3.91 20.39 -2.66
CA SER A 301 -4.86 21.52 -2.69
C SER A 301 -6.27 21.09 -2.33
N ARG A 302 -6.75 19.97 -2.90
CA ARG A 302 -8.08 19.42 -2.61
C ARG A 302 -8.22 18.93 -1.17
N ILE A 303 -7.18 18.30 -0.62
CA ILE A 303 -7.18 17.89 0.78
C ILE A 303 -7.30 19.09 1.71
N LYS A 304 -6.51 20.14 1.48
CA LYS A 304 -6.55 21.36 2.30
C LYS A 304 -7.90 22.06 2.23
N GLU A 305 -8.44 22.26 1.02
CA GLU A 305 -9.76 22.85 0.80
C GLU A 305 -10.86 22.04 1.51
N PHE A 306 -10.82 20.72 1.39
CA PHE A 306 -11.78 19.83 2.03
C PHE A 306 -11.73 19.92 3.57
N LEU A 307 -10.52 19.88 4.15
CA LEU A 307 -10.34 19.94 5.61
C LEU A 307 -10.61 21.32 6.21
N GLU A 308 -10.53 22.40 5.43
CA GLU A 308 -10.91 23.75 5.87
C GLU A 308 -12.43 23.97 5.92
N ASN A 309 -13.19 23.17 5.17
CA ASN A 309 -14.63 23.28 5.07
C ASN A 309 -15.38 22.27 5.96
N ASN A 310 -14.67 21.35 6.64
CA ASN A 310 -15.23 20.31 7.49
C ASN A 310 -14.51 20.21 8.83
#